data_d4ca1bcbbb28c17a522deb1b9169cf66
#
_entry.id   d4ca1bcbbb28c17a522deb1b9169cf66
#
_cell.length_a   1.000
_cell.length_b   1.000
_cell.length_c   1.000
_cell.angle_alpha   90.00
_cell.angle_beta   90.00
_cell.angle_gamma   90.00
#
_symmetry.space_group_name_H-M   'P 1'
#
loop_
_entity.id
_entity.type
_entity.pdbx_description
1 polymer ?
#
loop_
_entity_poly.entity_id
_entity_poly.type
_entity_poly.pdbx_seq_one_letter_code
_entity_poly.pdbx_strand_id
1 'polypeptide(L)'
;MIDKKKILGDGIKKGQIPEHLYMYSSIDSAKKVLESSKLWMSSFNSFNDPFEFSFALNNDYTEEEFTEWFCNATKTNNRMIARNLFSNKEEVDNTIKKAIQETLKDYGIKCFTTNPNNLLMWAHYAKYHEGVCFKFDILKDADFFQDLLQVVYDDTYTQLNYIKSKNNTVEILRHKSEAWKYEEEWRVLKLGKAKQLVGFSRDSLVQIIFGCRCKDQVEIQKMCSEHGFDSVQFSKAEKANDSYKLIVTPLTL
;
A
#
# COMPACT_ATOMS: atom_id res chain seq x y z
N MET A 1 24.64 3.10 -9.54
CA MET A 1 23.47 3.39 -8.68
C MET A 1 22.24 3.38 -9.56
N ILE A 2 21.18 2.69 -9.17
CA ILE A 2 19.93 2.60 -9.95
C ILE A 2 19.25 3.97 -9.92
N ASP A 3 18.93 4.53 -11.07
CA ASP A 3 18.19 5.80 -11.17
C ASP A 3 16.67 5.53 -10.99
N LYS A 4 16.23 5.65 -9.74
CA LYS A 4 14.84 5.40 -9.33
C LYS A 4 13.86 6.34 -10.03
N LYS A 5 14.25 7.61 -10.19
CA LYS A 5 13.41 8.63 -10.84
C LYS A 5 13.19 8.30 -12.31
N LYS A 6 14.24 7.78 -12.98
CA LYS A 6 14.13 7.32 -14.37
C LYS A 6 13.19 6.12 -14.48
N ILE A 7 13.32 5.13 -13.58
CA ILE A 7 12.45 3.93 -13.59
C ILE A 7 10.98 4.32 -13.42
N LEU A 8 10.65 5.15 -12.42
CA LEU A 8 9.29 5.64 -12.21
C LEU A 8 8.80 6.44 -13.42
N GLY A 9 9.63 7.35 -13.96
CA GLY A 9 9.29 8.17 -15.11
C GLY A 9 9.03 7.34 -16.39
N ASP A 10 9.79 6.29 -16.60
CA ASP A 10 9.57 5.37 -17.73
C ASP A 10 8.27 4.56 -17.54
N GLY A 11 7.97 4.15 -16.31
CA GLY A 11 6.71 3.48 -15.97
C GLY A 11 5.47 4.38 -16.19
N ILE A 12 5.58 5.66 -15.80
CA ILE A 12 4.51 6.66 -16.03
C ILE A 12 4.28 6.87 -17.54
N LYS A 13 5.35 7.10 -18.31
CA LYS A 13 5.26 7.29 -19.76
C LYS A 13 4.61 6.11 -20.49
N LYS A 14 4.77 4.89 -19.96
CA LYS A 14 4.14 3.67 -20.48
C LYS A 14 2.72 3.44 -19.95
N GLY A 15 2.20 4.30 -19.07
CA GLY A 15 0.90 4.13 -18.42
C GLY A 15 0.84 2.96 -17.43
N GLN A 16 1.99 2.46 -16.97
CA GLN A 16 2.09 1.35 -16.02
C GLN A 16 2.07 1.82 -14.56
N ILE A 17 2.42 3.06 -14.32
CA ILE A 17 2.47 3.70 -13.00
C ILE A 17 1.71 5.03 -13.11
N PRO A 18 0.85 5.39 -12.14
CA PRO A 18 0.19 6.70 -12.13
C PRO A 18 1.20 7.81 -11.83
N GLU A 19 1.02 8.98 -12.43
CA GLU A 19 1.83 10.18 -12.12
C GLU A 19 1.52 10.71 -10.72
N HIS A 20 0.27 10.60 -10.32
CA HIS A 20 -0.22 11.10 -9.04
C HIS A 20 -0.93 10.00 -8.25
N LEU A 21 -0.72 10.02 -6.95
CA LEU A 21 -1.43 9.17 -6.00
C LEU A 21 -2.13 10.00 -4.94
N TYR A 22 -3.24 9.48 -4.44
CA TYR A 22 -4.08 10.16 -3.46
C TYR A 22 -4.16 9.37 -2.16
N MET A 23 -4.25 10.09 -1.04
CA MET A 23 -4.38 9.51 0.29
C MET A 23 -5.45 10.23 1.07
N TYR A 24 -6.51 9.54 1.40
CA TYR A 24 -7.56 10.04 2.28
C TYR A 24 -7.11 10.06 3.74
N SER A 25 -7.51 11.06 4.49
CA SER A 25 -7.10 11.24 5.88
C SER A 25 -8.14 11.98 6.71
N SER A 26 -8.26 11.63 7.99
CA SER A 26 -8.93 12.49 8.96
C SER A 26 -8.13 13.77 9.19
N ILE A 27 -8.75 14.81 9.72
CA ILE A 27 -8.07 16.07 10.06
C ILE A 27 -6.95 15.84 11.08
N ASP A 28 -7.19 15.06 12.13
CA ASP A 28 -6.18 14.79 13.16
C ASP A 28 -4.94 14.07 12.59
N SER A 29 -5.15 13.15 11.66
CA SER A 29 -4.04 12.48 10.97
C SER A 29 -3.34 13.41 9.98
N ALA A 30 -4.10 14.27 9.30
CA ALA A 30 -3.54 15.26 8.37
C ALA A 30 -2.62 16.26 9.09
N LYS A 31 -3.02 16.75 10.24
CA LYS A 31 -2.19 17.65 11.08
C LYS A 31 -0.85 16.98 11.42
N LYS A 32 -0.86 15.72 11.87
CA LYS A 32 0.37 14.96 12.19
C LYS A 32 1.28 14.77 10.97
N VAL A 33 0.69 14.56 9.79
CA VAL A 33 1.45 14.45 8.53
C VAL A 33 2.13 15.78 8.19
N LEU A 34 1.42 16.89 8.28
CA LEU A 34 1.97 18.22 7.99
C LEU A 34 3.06 18.62 8.99
N GLU A 35 2.85 18.43 10.29
CA GLU A 35 3.84 18.71 11.34
C GLU A 35 5.14 17.94 11.16
N SER A 36 5.04 16.66 10.84
CA SER A 36 6.21 15.76 10.82
C SER A 36 6.84 15.56 9.45
N SER A 37 6.14 15.83 8.37
CA SER A 37 6.47 15.41 7.00
C SER A 37 6.74 13.91 6.90
N LYS A 38 5.96 13.10 7.65
CA LYS A 38 6.08 11.64 7.71
C LYS A 38 4.74 10.96 7.54
N LEU A 39 4.76 9.78 6.93
CA LEU A 39 3.61 8.88 6.80
C LEU A 39 3.78 7.67 7.71
N TRP A 40 2.70 7.28 8.37
CA TRP A 40 2.66 6.04 9.15
C TRP A 40 2.61 4.84 8.22
N MET A 41 3.53 3.91 8.40
CA MET A 41 3.59 2.64 7.69
C MET A 41 2.88 1.57 8.53
N SER A 42 1.74 1.12 8.07
CA SER A 42 0.95 0.10 8.76
C SER A 42 1.64 -1.27 8.69
N SER A 43 1.40 -2.11 9.68
CA SER A 43 1.75 -3.53 9.64
C SER A 43 0.58 -4.32 9.05
N PHE A 44 0.83 -5.45 8.40
CA PHE A 44 -0.18 -6.28 7.75
C PHE A 44 -1.35 -6.65 8.67
N ASN A 45 -1.11 -6.81 9.97
CA ASN A 45 -2.13 -7.19 10.96
C ASN A 45 -2.92 -6.00 11.55
N SER A 46 -2.75 -4.78 11.03
CA SER A 46 -3.46 -3.58 11.46
C SER A 46 -4.51 -3.10 10.45
N PHE A 47 -4.76 -3.88 9.42
CA PHE A 47 -5.79 -3.58 8.42
C PHE A 47 -7.18 -3.95 8.95
N ASN A 48 -8.20 -3.29 8.42
CA ASN A 48 -9.59 -3.44 8.85
C ASN A 48 -10.28 -4.68 8.27
N ASP A 49 -9.79 -5.22 7.18
CA ASP A 49 -10.31 -6.43 6.57
C ASP A 49 -9.57 -7.67 7.12
N PRO A 50 -10.27 -8.59 7.84
CA PRO A 50 -9.64 -9.80 8.37
C PRO A 50 -9.21 -10.80 7.27
N PHE A 51 -9.71 -10.64 6.05
CA PHE A 51 -9.33 -11.49 4.91
C PHE A 51 -8.09 -10.96 4.17
N GLU A 52 -7.69 -9.72 4.45
CA GLU A 52 -6.54 -9.10 3.78
C GLU A 52 -5.25 -9.86 4.09
N PHE A 53 -4.39 -10.02 3.07
CA PHE A 53 -3.13 -10.79 3.15
C PHE A 53 -3.33 -12.28 3.42
N SER A 54 -4.53 -12.81 3.22
CA SER A 54 -4.78 -14.25 3.26
C SER A 54 -4.17 -14.94 2.05
N PHE A 55 -3.67 -16.16 2.27
CA PHE A 55 -3.09 -16.99 1.22
C PHE A 55 -3.31 -18.47 1.48
N ALA A 56 -3.25 -19.26 0.44
CA ALA A 56 -3.25 -20.71 0.50
C ALA A 56 -1.94 -21.26 -0.06
N LEU A 57 -1.49 -22.41 0.46
CA LEU A 57 -0.32 -23.09 -0.10
C LEU A 57 -0.77 -24.00 -1.24
N ASN A 58 -0.10 -23.87 -2.37
CA ASN A 58 -0.23 -24.76 -3.50
C ASN A 58 0.88 -25.79 -3.43
N ASN A 59 0.50 -27.04 -3.16
CA ASN A 59 1.41 -28.19 -2.99
C ASN A 59 1.60 -28.97 -4.30
N ASP A 60 1.50 -28.30 -5.45
CA ASP A 60 1.76 -28.90 -6.76
C ASP A 60 3.28 -29.02 -7.01
N TYR A 61 3.88 -30.00 -6.30
CA TYR A 61 5.28 -30.39 -6.44
C TYR A 61 5.47 -31.85 -6.04
N THR A 62 6.51 -32.47 -6.61
CA THR A 62 6.89 -33.87 -6.35
C THR A 62 7.76 -33.97 -5.07
N GLU A 63 7.92 -35.20 -4.55
CA GLU A 63 8.86 -35.49 -3.45
C GLU A 63 10.29 -35.09 -3.83
N GLU A 64 10.69 -35.29 -5.07
CA GLU A 64 12.03 -34.97 -5.54
C GLU A 64 12.24 -33.46 -5.59
N GLU A 65 11.29 -32.69 -6.14
CA GLU A 65 11.34 -31.22 -6.15
C GLU A 65 11.42 -30.65 -4.71
N PHE A 66 10.63 -31.18 -3.78
CA PHE A 66 10.69 -30.82 -2.37
C PHE A 66 12.05 -31.14 -1.76
N THR A 67 12.56 -32.34 -2.02
CA THR A 67 13.85 -32.80 -1.48
C THR A 67 14.99 -31.91 -1.95
N GLU A 68 15.01 -31.54 -3.22
CA GLU A 68 16.03 -30.67 -3.79
C GLU A 68 15.93 -29.25 -3.18
N TRP A 69 14.71 -28.70 -3.12
CA TRP A 69 14.46 -27.40 -2.50
C TRP A 69 14.91 -27.39 -1.03
N PHE A 70 14.53 -28.39 -0.25
CA PHE A 70 14.88 -28.49 1.17
C PHE A 70 16.39 -28.57 1.36
N CYS A 71 17.07 -29.41 0.63
CA CYS A 71 18.53 -29.56 0.70
C CYS A 71 19.26 -28.25 0.37
N ASN A 72 18.79 -27.54 -0.66
CA ASN A 72 19.35 -26.25 -1.06
C ASN A 72 19.10 -25.15 -0.01
N ALA A 73 17.88 -25.06 0.52
CA ALA A 73 17.47 -24.06 1.50
C ALA A 73 18.20 -24.23 2.83
N THR A 74 18.39 -25.47 3.30
CA THR A 74 19.01 -25.79 4.58
C THR A 74 20.52 -26.04 4.49
N LYS A 75 21.06 -26.06 3.25
CA LYS A 75 22.48 -26.41 2.97
C LYS A 75 22.86 -27.79 3.52
N THR A 76 21.94 -28.72 3.55
CA THR A 76 22.13 -30.10 4.00
C THR A 76 22.08 -31.07 2.83
N ASN A 77 22.86 -32.17 2.90
CA ASN A 77 22.77 -33.24 1.95
C ASN A 77 21.90 -34.41 2.48
N ASN A 78 21.22 -34.22 3.61
CA ASN A 78 20.44 -35.31 4.21
C ASN A 78 19.05 -35.43 3.56
N ARG A 79 19.01 -36.08 2.41
CA ARG A 79 17.80 -36.34 1.63
C ARG A 79 16.76 -37.19 2.39
N MET A 80 17.17 -38.00 3.36
CA MET A 80 16.25 -38.81 4.16
C MET A 80 15.40 -37.93 5.09
N ILE A 81 15.97 -36.90 5.66
CA ILE A 81 15.21 -35.92 6.46
C ILE A 81 14.17 -35.24 5.56
N ALA A 82 14.54 -34.78 4.38
CA ALA A 82 13.61 -34.14 3.44
C ALA A 82 12.44 -35.06 3.08
N ARG A 83 12.68 -36.33 2.79
CA ARG A 83 11.64 -37.34 2.47
C ARG A 83 10.69 -37.59 3.65
N ASN A 84 11.24 -37.69 4.86
CA ASN A 84 10.42 -37.83 6.07
C ASN A 84 9.51 -36.59 6.30
N LEU A 85 10.04 -35.39 6.09
CA LEU A 85 9.24 -34.16 6.14
C LEU A 85 8.19 -34.11 5.04
N PHE A 86 8.52 -34.51 3.82
CA PHE A 86 7.54 -34.57 2.74
C PHE A 86 6.33 -35.48 3.07
N SER A 87 6.56 -36.55 3.83
CA SER A 87 5.49 -37.44 4.31
C SER A 87 4.61 -36.80 5.39
N ASN A 88 5.08 -35.68 6.05
CA ASN A 88 4.33 -34.92 7.04
C ASN A 88 4.03 -33.49 6.53
N LYS A 89 3.32 -33.42 5.40
CA LYS A 89 3.02 -32.16 4.69
C LYS A 89 2.38 -31.11 5.57
N GLU A 90 1.46 -31.47 6.46
CA GLU A 90 0.74 -30.53 7.30
C GLU A 90 1.68 -29.76 8.25
N GLU A 91 2.67 -30.42 8.84
CA GLU A 91 3.65 -29.81 9.71
C GLU A 91 4.55 -28.84 8.94
N VAL A 92 4.96 -29.25 7.74
CA VAL A 92 5.76 -28.41 6.84
C VAL A 92 4.97 -27.18 6.41
N ASP A 93 3.73 -27.34 5.97
CA ASP A 93 2.86 -26.25 5.56
C ASP A 93 2.64 -25.25 6.71
N ASN A 94 2.41 -25.73 7.93
CA ASN A 94 2.27 -24.87 9.11
C ASN A 94 3.56 -24.10 9.41
N THR A 95 4.71 -24.73 9.24
CA THR A 95 6.03 -24.08 9.42
C THR A 95 6.23 -23.00 8.36
N ILE A 96 5.94 -23.29 7.10
CA ILE A 96 6.06 -22.33 6.00
C ILE A 96 5.10 -21.15 6.20
N LYS A 97 3.84 -21.41 6.54
CA LYS A 97 2.87 -20.34 6.85
C LYS A 97 3.38 -19.41 7.95
N LYS A 98 3.91 -19.95 9.04
CA LYS A 98 4.51 -19.16 10.11
C LYS A 98 5.69 -18.32 9.61
N ALA A 99 6.61 -18.89 8.85
CA ALA A 99 7.77 -18.18 8.30
C ALA A 99 7.34 -17.03 7.38
N ILE A 100 6.35 -17.24 6.53
CA ILE A 100 5.77 -16.19 5.68
C ILE A 100 5.15 -15.08 6.54
N GLN A 101 4.34 -15.42 7.54
CA GLN A 101 3.72 -14.45 8.45
C GLN A 101 4.77 -13.62 9.22
N GLU A 102 5.86 -14.24 9.68
CA GLU A 102 6.97 -13.49 10.31
C GLU A 102 7.62 -12.51 9.32
N THR A 103 7.81 -12.91 8.07
CA THR A 103 8.33 -12.00 7.04
C THR A 103 7.37 -10.85 6.76
N LEU A 104 6.05 -11.10 6.70
CA LEU A 104 5.04 -10.06 6.50
C LEU A 104 5.03 -9.02 7.62
N LYS A 105 5.37 -9.40 8.86
CA LYS A 105 5.41 -8.47 10.01
C LYS A 105 6.42 -7.34 9.85
N ASP A 106 7.48 -7.55 9.08
CA ASP A 106 8.52 -6.56 8.86
C ASP A 106 8.16 -5.51 7.81
N TYR A 107 7.17 -5.79 6.96
CA TYR A 107 6.76 -4.84 5.94
C TYR A 107 5.89 -3.72 6.51
N GLY A 108 6.38 -2.50 6.37
CA GLY A 108 5.58 -1.29 6.50
C GLY A 108 4.83 -1.04 5.20
N ILE A 109 3.51 -0.85 5.31
CA ILE A 109 2.60 -0.70 4.17
C ILE A 109 1.93 0.67 4.24
N LYS A 110 1.95 1.42 3.15
CA LYS A 110 1.19 2.66 3.02
C LYS A 110 0.32 2.60 1.77
N CYS A 111 -0.99 2.73 1.97
CA CYS A 111 -1.99 2.67 0.91
C CYS A 111 -2.29 4.04 0.33
N PHE A 112 -2.47 4.05 -0.99
CA PHE A 112 -2.87 5.18 -1.81
C PHE A 112 -3.93 4.72 -2.80
N THR A 113 -4.55 5.66 -3.49
CA THR A 113 -5.50 5.40 -4.58
C THR A 113 -5.21 6.29 -5.77
N THR A 114 -5.74 5.95 -6.94
CA THR A 114 -5.75 6.84 -8.11
C THR A 114 -6.98 7.74 -8.16
N ASN A 115 -8.00 7.46 -7.33
CA ASN A 115 -9.32 8.10 -7.39
C ASN A 115 -9.60 9.04 -6.20
N PRO A 116 -9.54 10.38 -6.38
CA PRO A 116 -9.86 11.35 -5.33
C PRO A 116 -11.37 11.60 -5.15
N ASN A 117 -12.23 11.03 -6.02
CA ASN A 117 -13.66 11.35 -6.06
C ASN A 117 -14.55 10.21 -5.55
N ASN A 118 -13.98 9.14 -5.03
CA ASN A 118 -14.73 7.97 -4.60
C ASN A 118 -15.49 8.26 -3.29
N LEU A 119 -16.83 8.17 -3.33
CA LEU A 119 -17.71 8.46 -2.19
C LEU A 119 -17.44 7.54 -0.99
N LEU A 120 -17.17 6.25 -1.24
CA LEU A 120 -16.90 5.27 -0.20
C LEU A 120 -15.56 5.56 0.48
N MET A 121 -14.54 5.91 -0.29
CA MET A 121 -13.22 6.29 0.25
C MET A 121 -13.33 7.55 1.14
N TRP A 122 -14.10 8.56 0.73
CA TRP A 122 -14.37 9.72 1.56
C TRP A 122 -15.13 9.37 2.84
N ALA A 123 -16.08 8.44 2.77
CA ALA A 123 -16.83 7.99 3.94
C ALA A 123 -15.95 7.21 4.92
N HIS A 124 -15.16 6.25 4.42
CA HIS A 124 -14.40 5.33 5.26
C HIS A 124 -13.10 5.94 5.79
N TYR A 125 -12.36 6.67 4.95
CA TYR A 125 -10.98 7.08 5.25
C TYR A 125 -10.79 8.56 5.52
N ALA A 126 -11.80 9.41 5.22
CA ALA A 126 -11.77 10.84 5.49
C ALA A 126 -12.87 11.28 6.50
N LYS A 127 -13.12 10.46 7.51
CA LYS A 127 -14.05 10.74 8.61
C LYS A 127 -15.39 11.30 8.11
N TYR A 128 -16.10 10.50 7.29
CA TYR A 128 -17.42 10.85 6.75
C TYR A 128 -17.44 12.17 5.95
N HIS A 129 -16.45 12.37 5.07
CA HIS A 129 -16.25 13.58 4.26
C HIS A 129 -15.85 14.85 5.05
N GLU A 130 -15.46 14.72 6.31
CA GLU A 130 -14.99 15.84 7.15
C GLU A 130 -13.47 16.03 7.05
N GLY A 131 -12.73 15.06 6.54
CA GLY A 131 -11.29 15.08 6.41
C GLY A 131 -10.77 15.70 5.12
N VAL A 132 -9.59 15.24 4.70
CA VAL A 132 -8.89 15.70 3.50
C VAL A 132 -8.47 14.53 2.62
N CYS A 133 -8.14 14.82 1.36
CA CYS A 133 -7.45 13.92 0.46
C CYS A 133 -6.16 14.61 -0.04
N PHE A 134 -5.02 14.05 0.28
CA PHE A 134 -3.71 14.50 -0.18
C PHE A 134 -3.43 13.98 -1.59
N LYS A 135 -2.85 14.81 -2.46
CA LYS A 135 -2.35 14.43 -3.79
C LYS A 135 -0.83 14.51 -3.80
N PHE A 136 -0.20 13.40 -4.13
CA PHE A 136 1.25 13.29 -4.25
C PHE A 136 1.67 13.16 -5.72
N ASP A 137 2.72 13.89 -6.10
CA ASP A 137 3.48 13.69 -7.32
C ASP A 137 4.63 12.72 -7.02
N ILE A 138 4.58 11.53 -7.58
CA ILE A 138 5.53 10.46 -7.24
C ILE A 138 6.94 10.71 -7.75
N LEU A 139 7.12 11.50 -8.82
CA LEU A 139 8.44 11.84 -9.35
C LEU A 139 9.19 12.86 -8.49
N LYS A 140 8.48 13.59 -7.62
CA LYS A 140 9.10 14.52 -6.69
C LYS A 140 9.65 13.84 -5.44
N ASP A 141 9.34 12.54 -5.24
CA ASP A 141 9.92 11.72 -4.18
C ASP A 141 10.11 10.26 -4.62
N ALA A 142 11.02 10.05 -5.54
CA ALA A 142 11.30 8.72 -6.06
C ALA A 142 11.86 7.76 -4.98
N ASP A 143 12.46 8.26 -3.91
CA ASP A 143 12.96 7.43 -2.81
C ASP A 143 11.82 6.87 -1.95
N PHE A 144 10.77 7.65 -1.72
CA PHE A 144 9.60 7.15 -1.02
C PHE A 144 8.78 6.19 -1.90
N PHE A 145 8.56 6.53 -3.18
CA PHE A 145 7.68 5.79 -4.08
C PHE A 145 8.34 4.67 -4.89
N GLN A 146 9.65 4.40 -4.74
CA GLN A 146 10.36 3.38 -5.52
C GLN A 146 9.80 1.95 -5.42
N ASP A 147 9.22 1.61 -4.26
CA ASP A 147 8.68 0.27 -3.98
C ASP A 147 7.15 0.28 -4.10
N LEU A 148 6.65 0.95 -5.14
CA LEU A 148 5.22 1.09 -5.41
C LEU A 148 4.68 -0.17 -6.08
N LEU A 149 3.52 -0.63 -5.63
CA LEU A 149 2.87 -1.86 -6.05
C LEU A 149 1.39 -1.62 -6.29
N GLN A 150 0.89 -2.00 -7.45
CA GLN A 150 -0.55 -1.98 -7.74
C GLN A 150 -1.23 -3.19 -7.09
N VAL A 151 -2.36 -2.97 -6.43
CA VAL A 151 -3.19 -4.05 -5.88
C VAL A 151 -3.90 -4.79 -7.02
N VAL A 152 -3.89 -6.11 -6.94
CA VAL A 152 -4.64 -7.03 -7.80
C VAL A 152 -5.86 -7.51 -7.03
N TYR A 153 -7.02 -7.39 -7.63
CA TYR A 153 -8.29 -7.79 -7.02
C TYR A 153 -8.71 -9.15 -7.54
N ASP A 154 -8.99 -10.07 -6.60
CA ASP A 154 -9.43 -11.44 -6.89
C ASP A 154 -10.23 -11.96 -5.68
N ASP A 155 -11.26 -12.75 -5.90
CA ASP A 155 -12.04 -13.37 -4.81
C ASP A 155 -11.45 -14.69 -4.33
N THR A 156 -10.36 -15.14 -4.94
CA THR A 156 -9.61 -16.31 -4.49
C THR A 156 -8.34 -15.89 -3.75
N TYR A 157 -7.97 -16.64 -2.72
CA TYR A 157 -6.71 -16.40 -2.02
C TYR A 157 -5.51 -16.65 -2.94
N THR A 158 -4.49 -15.82 -2.79
CA THR A 158 -3.20 -16.05 -3.45
C THR A 158 -2.70 -17.45 -3.22
N GLN A 159 -2.49 -18.19 -4.31
CA GLN A 159 -1.97 -19.55 -4.27
C GLN A 159 -0.45 -19.54 -4.32
N LEU A 160 0.19 -19.94 -3.24
CA LEU A 160 1.64 -19.88 -3.12
C LEU A 160 2.28 -21.27 -3.29
N ASN A 161 3.11 -21.43 -4.31
CA ASN A 161 4.02 -22.56 -4.39
C ASN A 161 5.42 -22.11 -3.90
N TYR A 162 5.71 -22.33 -2.62
CA TYR A 162 6.94 -21.86 -1.98
C TYR A 162 8.23 -22.52 -2.51
N ILE A 163 8.10 -23.61 -3.26
CA ILE A 163 9.22 -24.29 -3.92
C ILE A 163 9.53 -23.64 -5.27
N LYS A 164 8.49 -23.35 -6.05
CA LYS A 164 8.62 -22.89 -7.45
C LYS A 164 8.63 -21.36 -7.57
N SER A 165 8.05 -20.63 -6.61
CA SER A 165 7.91 -19.17 -6.68
C SER A 165 8.94 -18.44 -5.81
N LYS A 166 9.58 -17.39 -6.38
CA LYS A 166 10.58 -16.59 -5.66
C LYS A 166 9.99 -15.36 -4.93
N ASN A 167 8.78 -14.92 -5.27
CA ASN A 167 8.21 -13.65 -4.82
C ASN A 167 6.92 -13.81 -4.02
N ASN A 168 6.79 -14.88 -3.25
CA ASN A 168 5.57 -15.22 -2.51
C ASN A 168 5.04 -14.06 -1.63
N THR A 169 5.93 -13.37 -0.92
CA THR A 169 5.54 -12.28 -0.01
C THR A 169 4.94 -11.08 -0.75
N VAL A 170 5.50 -10.70 -1.90
CA VAL A 170 4.99 -9.59 -2.71
C VAL A 170 3.61 -9.91 -3.27
N GLU A 171 3.39 -11.15 -3.70
CA GLU A 171 2.08 -11.60 -4.21
C GLU A 171 1.01 -11.52 -3.10
N ILE A 172 1.31 -11.92 -1.86
CA ILE A 172 0.38 -11.75 -0.74
C ILE A 172 0.08 -10.26 -0.50
N LEU A 173 1.11 -9.41 -0.51
CA LEU A 173 0.98 -7.99 -0.21
C LEU A 173 0.25 -7.20 -1.29
N ARG A 174 0.05 -7.76 -2.49
CA ARG A 174 -0.64 -7.08 -3.60
C ARG A 174 -2.06 -7.57 -3.86
N HIS A 175 -2.49 -8.71 -3.30
CA HIS A 175 -3.83 -9.23 -3.54
C HIS A 175 -4.84 -8.72 -2.50
N LYS A 176 -6.07 -8.51 -2.97
CA LYS A 176 -7.21 -8.03 -2.16
C LYS A 176 -8.52 -8.52 -2.79
N SER A 177 -9.58 -8.74 -1.98
CA SER A 177 -10.89 -9.15 -2.49
C SER A 177 -11.48 -8.12 -3.47
N GLU A 178 -12.16 -8.60 -4.50
CA GLU A 178 -12.91 -7.80 -5.50
C GLU A 178 -13.88 -6.81 -4.86
N ALA A 179 -14.41 -7.11 -3.66
CA ALA A 179 -15.29 -6.20 -2.92
C ALA A 179 -14.65 -4.83 -2.64
N TRP A 180 -13.31 -4.75 -2.60
CA TRP A 180 -12.54 -3.53 -2.36
C TRP A 180 -12.01 -2.87 -3.64
N LYS A 181 -12.37 -3.35 -4.82
CA LYS A 181 -11.88 -2.85 -6.12
C LYS A 181 -12.14 -1.36 -6.34
N TYR A 182 -13.18 -0.82 -5.71
CA TYR A 182 -13.48 0.61 -5.76
C TYR A 182 -12.38 1.50 -5.16
N GLU A 183 -11.45 0.93 -4.37
CA GLU A 183 -10.33 1.68 -3.79
C GLU A 183 -9.25 2.02 -4.82
N GLU A 184 -9.16 1.29 -5.95
CA GLU A 184 -8.12 1.48 -6.97
C GLU A 184 -6.73 1.61 -6.34
N GLU A 185 -6.43 0.65 -5.43
CA GLU A 185 -5.36 0.78 -4.44
C GLU A 185 -3.97 0.58 -5.05
N TRP A 186 -3.04 1.39 -4.58
CA TRP A 186 -1.60 1.27 -4.76
C TRP A 186 -0.93 1.25 -3.39
N ARG A 187 0.11 0.45 -3.22
CA ARG A 187 0.84 0.30 -1.96
C ARG A 187 2.30 0.67 -2.12
N VAL A 188 2.81 1.48 -1.19
CA VAL A 188 4.26 1.62 -0.99
C VAL A 188 4.66 0.65 0.11
N LEU A 189 5.62 -0.24 -0.21
CA LEU A 189 6.14 -1.24 0.71
C LEU A 189 7.53 -0.82 1.21
N LYS A 190 7.79 -0.92 2.50
CA LYS A 190 9.10 -0.63 3.09
C LYS A 190 9.48 -1.74 4.08
N LEU A 191 10.45 -2.57 3.69
CA LEU A 191 10.97 -3.63 4.56
C LEU A 191 11.62 -3.02 5.82
N GLY A 192 11.37 -3.60 6.98
CA GLY A 192 11.87 -3.14 8.28
C GLY A 192 11.22 -1.85 8.77
N LYS A 193 10.07 -1.43 8.17
CA LYS A 193 9.39 -0.18 8.54
C LYS A 193 7.95 -0.37 9.03
N ALA A 194 7.55 -1.59 9.35
CA ALA A 194 6.24 -1.82 9.96
C ALA A 194 6.09 -1.03 11.27
N LYS A 195 4.93 -0.39 11.45
CA LYS A 195 4.60 0.43 12.63
C LYS A 195 5.59 1.57 12.89
N GLN A 196 6.11 2.20 11.84
CA GLN A 196 7.04 3.33 11.91
C GLN A 196 6.56 4.50 11.07
N LEU A 197 7.02 5.69 11.45
CA LEU A 197 6.89 6.90 10.65
C LEU A 197 8.04 6.99 9.65
N VAL A 198 7.73 7.12 8.37
CA VAL A 198 8.72 7.27 7.27
C VAL A 198 8.55 8.65 6.65
N GLY A 199 9.65 9.40 6.54
CA GLY A 199 9.67 10.72 5.94
C GLY A 199 9.38 10.69 4.44
N PHE A 200 8.75 11.74 3.95
CA PHE A 200 8.55 12.00 2.53
C PHE A 200 8.99 13.45 2.18
N SER A 201 9.32 13.68 0.91
CA SER A 201 9.65 15.03 0.42
C SER A 201 8.41 15.91 0.43
N ARG A 202 8.48 17.10 1.07
CA ARG A 202 7.37 18.07 1.09
C ARG A 202 6.93 18.46 -0.32
N ASP A 203 7.87 18.56 -1.25
CA ASP A 203 7.60 18.93 -2.65
C ASP A 203 6.71 17.89 -3.35
N SER A 204 6.69 16.64 -2.86
CA SER A 204 5.83 15.61 -3.43
C SER A 204 4.35 15.78 -3.09
N LEU A 205 4.01 16.45 -1.99
CA LEU A 205 2.64 16.83 -1.68
C LEU A 205 2.26 18.09 -2.48
N VAL A 206 1.47 17.90 -3.54
CA VAL A 206 1.16 18.99 -4.49
C VAL A 206 -0.23 19.59 -4.31
N GLN A 207 -1.15 18.88 -3.66
CA GLN A 207 -2.52 19.37 -3.45
C GLN A 207 -3.15 18.73 -2.21
N ILE A 208 -3.99 19.53 -1.53
CA ILE A 208 -4.91 19.07 -0.49
C ILE A 208 -6.33 19.35 -0.94
N ILE A 209 -7.16 18.31 -1.02
CA ILE A 209 -8.58 18.40 -1.32
C ILE A 209 -9.34 18.27 -0.01
N PHE A 210 -10.11 19.28 0.36
CA PHE A 210 -10.98 19.25 1.53
C PHE A 210 -12.27 18.51 1.22
N GLY A 211 -12.73 17.67 2.13
CA GLY A 211 -14.03 17.00 2.01
C GLY A 211 -15.18 18.01 2.04
N CYS A 212 -16.34 17.62 1.47
CA CYS A 212 -17.50 18.51 1.35
C CYS A 212 -18.07 18.95 2.72
N ARG A 213 -17.72 18.25 3.80
CA ARG A 213 -18.11 18.58 5.18
C ARG A 213 -16.96 19.10 6.03
N CYS A 214 -15.78 19.29 5.45
CA CYS A 214 -14.59 19.76 6.17
C CYS A 214 -14.79 21.20 6.67
N LYS A 215 -14.51 21.43 7.96
CA LYS A 215 -14.60 22.74 8.61
C LYS A 215 -13.24 23.36 8.95
N ASP A 216 -12.17 22.55 8.88
CA ASP A 216 -10.83 22.91 9.36
C ASP A 216 -9.92 23.46 8.24
N GLN A 217 -10.49 23.99 7.16
CA GLN A 217 -9.75 24.43 5.97
C GLN A 217 -8.69 25.49 6.32
N VAL A 218 -9.08 26.55 7.06
CA VAL A 218 -8.19 27.64 7.43
C VAL A 218 -7.03 27.13 8.29
N GLU A 219 -7.30 26.23 9.22
CA GLU A 219 -6.27 25.65 10.09
C GLU A 219 -5.25 24.83 9.30
N ILE A 220 -5.73 23.96 8.40
CA ILE A 220 -4.85 23.14 7.55
C ILE A 220 -4.00 24.02 6.62
N GLN A 221 -4.58 25.07 6.02
CA GLN A 221 -3.84 26.03 5.19
C GLN A 221 -2.73 26.73 5.98
N LYS A 222 -3.06 27.22 7.20
CA LYS A 222 -2.10 27.83 8.10
C LYS A 222 -0.95 26.87 8.43
N MET A 223 -1.27 25.62 8.79
CA MET A 223 -0.26 24.58 9.06
C MET A 223 0.64 24.31 7.85
N CYS A 224 0.12 24.32 6.63
CA CYS A 224 0.94 24.18 5.43
C CYS A 224 2.00 25.28 5.35
N SER A 225 1.64 26.55 5.55
CA SER A 225 2.60 27.65 5.57
C SER A 225 3.60 27.55 6.72
N GLU A 226 3.16 27.17 7.92
CA GLU A 226 4.03 27.04 9.09
C GLU A 226 5.04 25.90 8.99
N HIS A 227 4.72 24.85 8.23
CA HIS A 227 5.55 23.65 8.10
C HIS A 227 6.23 23.49 6.73
N GLY A 228 6.26 24.56 5.91
CA GLY A 228 7.01 24.59 4.65
C GLY A 228 6.37 23.78 3.52
N PHE A 229 5.04 23.80 3.43
CA PHE A 229 4.25 23.28 2.32
C PHE A 229 3.69 24.42 1.45
N ASP A 230 4.49 25.45 1.18
CA ASP A 230 4.06 26.69 0.52
C ASP A 230 3.59 26.51 -0.92
N SER A 231 4.03 25.44 -1.61
CA SER A 231 3.64 25.15 -2.98
C SER A 231 2.36 24.31 -3.12
N VAL A 232 1.75 23.91 -2.00
CA VAL A 232 0.57 23.05 -2.00
C VAL A 232 -0.66 23.82 -2.48
N GLN A 233 -1.35 23.27 -3.48
CA GLN A 233 -2.62 23.79 -3.96
C GLN A 233 -3.78 23.28 -3.09
N PHE A 234 -4.83 24.10 -2.96
CA PHE A 234 -6.01 23.74 -2.21
C PHE A 234 -7.23 23.62 -3.11
N SER A 235 -8.05 22.59 -2.85
CA SER A 235 -9.32 22.36 -3.54
C SER A 235 -10.36 21.87 -2.54
N LYS A 236 -11.62 21.90 -2.95
CA LYS A 236 -12.75 21.40 -2.16
C LYS A 236 -13.55 20.40 -3.01
N ALA A 237 -13.87 19.27 -2.40
CA ALA A 237 -14.85 18.36 -2.94
C ALA A 237 -16.25 18.86 -2.61
N GLU A 238 -17.09 19.08 -3.61
CA GLU A 238 -18.46 19.55 -3.46
C GLU A 238 -19.43 18.51 -4.01
N LYS A 239 -20.63 18.44 -3.43
CA LYS A 239 -21.66 17.56 -3.95
C LYS A 239 -22.17 18.11 -5.28
N ALA A 240 -22.28 17.26 -6.29
CA ALA A 240 -23.01 17.60 -7.49
C ALA A 240 -24.50 17.83 -7.17
N ASN A 241 -25.15 18.71 -7.93
CA ASN A 241 -26.54 19.11 -7.64
C ASN A 241 -27.55 18.04 -8.08
N ASP A 242 -27.16 17.16 -8.99
CA ASP A 242 -28.08 16.27 -9.73
C ASP A 242 -27.68 14.79 -9.71
N SER A 243 -26.58 14.47 -9.05
CA SER A 243 -26.05 13.09 -9.07
C SER A 243 -25.23 12.77 -7.82
N TYR A 244 -25.09 11.48 -7.49
CA TYR A 244 -24.23 11.00 -6.42
C TYR A 244 -22.75 11.07 -6.84
N LYS A 245 -22.25 12.29 -7.05
CA LYS A 245 -20.86 12.56 -7.44
C LYS A 245 -20.27 13.70 -6.62
N LEU A 246 -18.94 13.71 -6.52
CA LEU A 246 -18.19 14.86 -6.02
C LEU A 246 -17.52 15.57 -7.20
N ILE A 247 -17.55 16.90 -7.14
CA ILE A 247 -16.84 17.79 -8.05
C ILE A 247 -15.73 18.44 -7.24
N VAL A 248 -14.49 18.34 -7.72
CA VAL A 248 -13.34 18.99 -7.06
C VAL A 248 -13.10 20.33 -7.71
N THR A 249 -13.26 21.39 -6.94
CA THR A 249 -13.07 22.79 -7.37
C THR A 249 -11.85 23.40 -6.69
N PRO A 250 -10.97 24.09 -7.43
CA PRO A 250 -9.88 24.85 -6.81
C PRO A 250 -10.40 25.89 -5.82
N LEU A 251 -9.70 26.04 -4.70
CA LEU A 251 -9.92 27.17 -3.80
C LEU A 251 -8.97 28.30 -4.22
N THR A 252 -9.52 29.42 -4.64
CA THR A 252 -8.76 30.68 -4.79
C THR A 252 -8.47 31.22 -3.38
N LEU A 253 -7.18 31.40 -3.08
CA LEU A 253 -6.71 32.06 -1.86
C LEU A 253 -6.96 33.56 -1.94
#